data_9bf139a2f01d944ee77a6bbc275082df
#
_entry.id   9bf139a2f01d944ee77a6bbc275082df
#
_cell.length_a   1.000
_cell.length_b   1.000
_cell.length_c   1.000
_cell.angle_alpha   90.00
_cell.angle_beta   90.00
_cell.angle_gamma   90.00
#
_symmetry.space_group_name_H-M   'P 1'
#
loop_
_entity.id
_entity.type
_entity.pdbx_description
1 polymer ?
#
loop_
_entity_poly.entity_id
_entity_poly.type
_entity_poly.pdbx_seq_one_letter_code
_entity_poly.pdbx_strand_id
1 'polypeptide(L)' 'MRARQRKFAANYAELGNGAEAARQAGYSPRCAKQTAHKLLGLDHVQRAIEQEQWFVDRDSGSAKVRFGLGV' A
#
# COMPACT_ATOMS: atom_id res chain seq x y z
N MET A 1 8.00 10.62 7.35
CA MET A 1 6.92 10.38 6.38
C MET A 1 5.67 11.09 6.81
N ARG A 2 4.95 11.68 5.88
CA ARG A 2 3.73 12.39 6.19
C ARG A 2 2.57 11.42 6.42
N ALA A 3 1.61 11.85 7.23
CA ALA A 3 0.48 11.00 7.58
C ALA A 3 -0.28 10.51 6.37
N ARG A 4 -0.46 11.37 5.36
CA ARG A 4 -1.17 10.97 4.15
C ARG A 4 -0.43 9.90 3.36
N GLN A 5 0.88 10.02 3.28
CA GLN A 5 1.68 9.03 2.58
C GLN A 5 1.59 7.68 3.27
N ARG A 6 1.59 7.71 4.58
CA ARG A 6 1.47 6.50 5.36
C ARG A 6 0.10 5.85 5.16
N LYS A 7 -0.93 6.67 5.16
CA LYS A 7 -2.28 6.19 4.89
C LYS A 7 -2.38 5.61 3.49
N PHE A 8 -1.76 6.27 2.53
CA PHE A 8 -1.73 5.76 1.17
C PHE A 8 -1.10 4.38 1.12
N ALA A 9 0.04 4.23 1.79
CA ALA A 9 0.74 2.94 1.79
C ALA A 9 -0.13 1.84 2.37
N ALA A 10 -0.76 2.10 3.50
CA ALA A 10 -1.63 1.12 4.13
C ALA A 10 -2.82 0.78 3.24
N ASN A 11 -3.43 1.79 2.66
CA ASN A 11 -4.57 1.58 1.77
C ASN A 11 -4.19 0.80 0.53
N TYR A 12 -3.04 1.13 -0.03
CA TYR A 12 -2.58 0.45 -1.22
C TYR A 12 -2.29 -1.03 -0.94
N ALA A 13 -1.72 -1.31 0.21
CA ALA A 13 -1.44 -2.69 0.59
C ALA A 13 -2.72 -3.52 0.67
N GLU A 14 -3.80 -2.89 1.10
CA GLU A 14 -5.08 -3.59 1.20
C GLU A 14 -5.83 -3.66 -0.12
N LEU A 15 -5.89 -2.54 -0.82
CA LEU A 15 -6.74 -2.42 -2.00
C LEU A 15 -6.06 -2.85 -3.28
N GLY A 16 -4.76 -2.68 -3.36
CA GLY A 16 -4.03 -2.96 -4.58
C GLY A 16 -4.33 -1.97 -5.70
N ASN A 17 -5.04 -0.89 -5.40
CA ASN A 17 -5.43 0.12 -6.37
C ASN A 17 -4.90 1.48 -5.92
N GLY A 18 -3.94 2.02 -6.67
CA GLY A 18 -3.27 3.25 -6.28
C GLY A 18 -4.20 4.46 -6.24
N ALA A 19 -5.04 4.61 -7.25
CA ALA A 19 -5.93 5.77 -7.31
C ALA A 19 -6.90 5.76 -6.13
N GLU A 20 -7.48 4.62 -5.85
CA GLU A 20 -8.41 4.50 -4.74
C GLU A 20 -7.71 4.70 -3.41
N ALA A 21 -6.52 4.14 -3.27
CA ALA A 21 -5.73 4.30 -2.06
C ALA A 21 -5.43 5.77 -1.80
N ALA A 22 -5.08 6.51 -2.86
CA ALA A 22 -4.78 7.93 -2.72
C ALA A 22 -6.03 8.71 -2.33
N ARG A 23 -7.15 8.39 -2.94
CA ARG A 23 -8.40 9.07 -2.61
C ARG A 23 -8.76 8.88 -1.15
N GLN A 24 -8.68 7.65 -0.67
CA GLN A 24 -9.03 7.35 0.70
C GLN A 24 -8.01 7.91 1.69
N ALA A 25 -6.80 8.17 1.23
CA ALA A 25 -5.79 8.77 2.07
C ALA A 25 -5.96 10.28 2.23
N GLY A 26 -6.88 10.87 1.47
CA GLY A 26 -7.15 12.30 1.60
C GLY A 26 -6.58 13.14 0.48
N TYR A 27 -6.04 12.53 -0.55
CA TYR A 27 -5.57 13.29 -1.72
C TYR A 27 -6.75 13.61 -2.63
N SER A 28 -6.57 14.65 -3.45
CA SER A 28 -7.63 15.10 -4.34
C SER A 28 -8.07 13.99 -5.30
N PRO A 29 -9.37 13.70 -5.38
CA PRO A 29 -9.86 12.68 -6.31
C PRO A 29 -9.50 12.98 -7.76
N ARG A 30 -9.40 14.26 -8.09
CA ARG A 30 -9.06 14.69 -9.44
C ARG A 30 -7.68 14.21 -9.86
N CYS A 31 -6.75 14.23 -8.91
CA CYS A 31 -5.36 13.90 -9.18
C CYS A 31 -4.95 12.58 -8.55
N ALA A 32 -5.91 11.81 -8.07
CA ALA A 32 -5.59 10.60 -7.32
C ALA A 32 -4.70 9.66 -8.11
N LYS A 33 -5.02 9.47 -9.39
CA LYS A 33 -4.24 8.58 -10.23
C LYS A 33 -2.81 9.05 -10.39
N GLN A 34 -2.64 10.34 -10.67
CA GLN A 34 -1.32 10.91 -10.84
C GLN A 34 -0.55 10.92 -9.53
N THR A 35 -1.24 11.25 -8.45
CA THR A 35 -0.64 11.26 -7.13
C THR A 35 -0.16 9.86 -6.75
N ALA A 36 -0.97 8.86 -7.02
CA ALA A 36 -0.60 7.48 -6.72
C ALA A 36 0.65 7.08 -7.50
N HIS A 37 0.70 7.43 -8.76
CA HIS A 37 1.86 7.12 -9.59
C HIS A 37 3.12 7.75 -9.02
N LYS A 38 3.01 9.00 -8.59
CA LYS A 38 4.12 9.72 -8.01
C LYS A 38 4.56 9.08 -6.69
N LEU A 39 3.61 8.77 -5.84
CA LEU A 39 3.93 8.17 -4.53
C LEU A 39 4.57 6.80 -4.67
N LEU A 40 4.10 6.02 -5.62
CA LEU A 40 4.66 4.69 -5.83
C LEU A 40 6.10 4.74 -6.32
N GLY A 41 6.54 5.89 -6.82
CA GLY A 41 7.92 6.06 -7.22
C GLY A 41 8.86 6.43 -6.09
N LEU A 42 8.34 6.67 -4.90
CA LEU A 42 9.16 7.07 -3.75
C LEU A 42 9.60 5.87 -2.95
N ASP A 43 10.89 5.79 -2.67
CA ASP A 43 11.46 4.67 -1.93
C ASP A 43 10.79 4.44 -0.58
N HIS A 44 10.66 5.52 0.19
CA HIS A 44 10.11 5.35 1.55
C HIS A 44 8.65 4.93 1.52
N VAL A 45 7.93 5.29 0.47
CA VAL A 45 6.54 4.85 0.32
C VAL A 45 6.50 3.37 -0.03
N GLN A 46 7.38 2.92 -0.91
CA GLN A 46 7.42 1.52 -1.27
C GLN A 46 7.78 0.64 -0.09
N ARG A 47 8.69 1.11 0.74
CA ARG A 47 9.05 0.37 1.95
C ARG A 47 7.89 0.29 2.91
N ALA A 48 7.13 1.37 3.03
CA ALA A 48 5.96 1.38 3.89
C ALA A 48 4.90 0.40 3.38
N ILE A 49 4.72 0.35 2.06
CA ILE A 49 3.77 -0.58 1.47
C ILE A 49 4.19 -2.03 1.75
N GLU A 50 5.46 -2.32 1.60
CA GLU A 50 5.96 -3.66 1.86
C GLU A 50 5.72 -4.07 3.30
N GLN A 51 5.95 -3.16 4.23
CA GLN A 51 5.72 -3.45 5.64
C GLN A 51 4.26 -3.73 5.93
N GLU A 52 3.37 -2.93 5.32
CA GLU A 52 1.95 -3.14 5.54
C GLU A 52 1.49 -4.46 4.95
N GLN A 53 1.98 -4.81 3.79
CA GLN A 53 1.64 -6.08 3.18
C GLN A 53 2.12 -7.26 4.04
N TRP A 54 3.28 -7.11 4.61
CA TRP A 54 3.81 -8.14 5.49
C TRP A 54 2.89 -8.37 6.68
N PHE A 55 2.40 -7.29 7.28
CA PHE A 55 1.47 -7.40 8.40
C PHE A 55 0.15 -8.03 8.00
N VAL A 56 -0.38 -7.63 6.85
CA VAL A 56 -1.63 -8.17 6.36
C VAL A 56 -1.51 -9.68 6.12
N ASP A 57 -0.45 -10.08 5.45
CA ASP A 57 -0.22 -11.49 5.18
C ASP A 57 -0.11 -12.29 6.46
N ARG A 58 0.56 -11.73 7.43
CA ARG A 58 0.76 -12.37 8.70
C ARG A 58 -0.54 -12.56 9.45
N ASP A 59 -1.37 -11.52 9.45
CA ASP A 59 -2.64 -11.54 10.15
C ASP A 59 -3.60 -12.54 9.55
N SER A 60 -3.59 -12.68 8.24
CA SER A 60 -4.49 -13.60 7.60
C SER A 60 -3.99 -15.04 7.73
N GLY A 61 -2.87 -15.23 8.34
CA GLY A 61 -2.33 -16.55 8.52
C GLY A 61 -1.93 -17.20 7.23
N SER A 62 -2.16 -16.51 6.16
CA SER A 62 -1.85 -17.03 4.86
C SER A 62 -0.37 -17.11 4.66
N ALA A 63 0.31 -16.66 5.60
CA ALA A 63 1.72 -16.87 5.50
C ALA A 63 1.92 -18.21 4.94
N LYS A 64 0.89 -18.76 4.92
CA LYS A 64 0.94 -19.87 4.19
C LYS A 64 1.31 -19.79 2.85
N VAL A 65 1.27 -19.02 3.00
CA VAL A 65 1.73 -19.19 2.39
C VAL A 65 2.48 -19.39 1.72
N ARG A 66 2.46 -19.10 1.46
CA ARG A 66 2.99 -19.35 0.92
C ARG A 66 3.88 -19.84 0.81
N PHE A 67 3.71 -19.80 1.19
CA PHE A 67 4.40 -20.46 1.18
C PHE A 67 4.93 -20.99 0.80
N GLY A 68 4.77 -20.69 0.66
CA GLY A 68 5.15 -21.33 0.29
C GLY A 68 5.73 -21.57 -0.09
N LEU A 69 5.54 -21.39 -0.05
CA LEU A 69 5.89 -21.91 -0.26
C LEU A 69 6.40 -22.46 -0.53
N GLY A 70 6.28 -22.30 -0.63
CA GLY A 70 6.51 -22.99 -0.79
C GLY A 70 6.75 -23.53 -0.98
N VAL A 71 6.58 -23.61 -1.08
CA VAL A 71 6.59 -24.28 -0.98
C VAL A 71 6.61 -24.74 -0.94
#